data_7fe890ec9bddbb0a20a8e1409e1aedc9
#
_entry.id   7fe890ec9bddbb0a20a8e1409e1aedc9
#
_cell.length_a   1.000
_cell.length_b   1.000
_cell.length_c   1.000
_cell.angle_alpha   90.00
_cell.angle_beta   90.00
_cell.angle_gamma   90.00
#
_symmetry.space_group_name_H-M   'P 1'
#
loop_
_entity.id
_entity.type
_entity.pdbx_description
1 polymer ?
#
loop_
_entity_poly.entity_id
_entity_poly.type
_entity_poly.pdbx_seq_one_letter_code
_entity_poly.pdbx_strand_id
1 'polypeptide(L)'
;MIELKNVHHHYPDGTRALKDINLNIPKGEFLLICGPNGSGKTTLIRLISGLLKPTAGSVHVNGLDPIHDSKEVRHLVGMVFQDPDSQIVGETVKEDVAFGPENLGLPLTEITERVDWALHVMGLKDLSEKACYLLSGGEKRRLSIAGVLAMRPQVILFDEPFSFLDYPGIQEVLRHMVHLHREGHTILVTTHDVEKVIAQVDRIAIIHGGELKLAGPPKELMMKLPQFGIRPPCYALLGKEKVSWLE
;
A
#
# COMPACT_ATOMS: atom_id res chain seq x y z
N MET A 1 -13.58 -9.27 1.38
CA MET A 1 -13.24 -7.87 1.11
C MET A 1 -12.61 -7.68 -0.28
N ILE A 2 -11.42 -8.25 -0.55
CA ILE A 2 -10.82 -8.24 -1.89
C ILE A 2 -10.72 -9.67 -2.39
N GLU A 3 -11.20 -9.92 -3.61
CA GLU A 3 -11.19 -11.24 -4.22
C GLU A 3 -10.55 -11.18 -5.61
N LEU A 4 -9.54 -12.02 -5.84
CA LEU A 4 -8.90 -12.22 -7.13
C LEU A 4 -9.12 -13.67 -7.57
N LYS A 5 -9.70 -13.87 -8.77
CA LYS A 5 -9.99 -15.18 -9.34
C LYS A 5 -9.34 -15.34 -10.71
N ASN A 6 -8.42 -16.29 -10.82
CA ASN A 6 -7.70 -16.63 -12.06
C ASN A 6 -7.16 -15.40 -12.80
N VAL A 7 -6.59 -14.44 -12.05
CA VAL A 7 -6.18 -13.13 -12.58
C VAL A 7 -4.89 -13.28 -13.38
N HIS A 8 -4.95 -12.79 -14.63
CA HIS A 8 -3.80 -12.66 -15.51
C HIS A 8 -3.63 -11.19 -15.93
N HIS A 9 -2.39 -10.78 -16.15
CA HIS A 9 -2.11 -9.48 -16.73
C HIS A 9 -0.89 -9.53 -17.64
N HIS A 10 -1.08 -9.04 -18.87
CA HIS A 10 -0.02 -8.85 -19.85
C HIS A 10 0.04 -7.36 -20.23
N TYR A 11 1.23 -6.79 -20.23
CA TYR A 11 1.45 -5.45 -20.74
C TYR A 11 1.44 -5.44 -22.28
N PRO A 12 1.22 -4.27 -22.92
CA PRO A 12 1.19 -4.15 -24.39
C PRO A 12 2.49 -4.60 -25.10
N ASP A 13 3.63 -4.53 -24.40
CA ASP A 13 4.93 -5.01 -24.89
C ASP A 13 5.09 -6.55 -24.84
N GLY A 14 4.04 -7.27 -24.43
CA GLY A 14 4.04 -8.72 -24.31
C GLY A 14 4.55 -9.25 -22.97
N THR A 15 5.00 -8.39 -22.05
CA THR A 15 5.46 -8.80 -20.71
C THR A 15 4.31 -9.41 -19.90
N ARG A 16 4.46 -10.67 -19.52
CA ARG A 16 3.50 -11.39 -18.67
C ARG A 16 3.80 -11.08 -17.19
N ALA A 17 3.09 -10.11 -16.65
CA ALA A 17 3.32 -9.64 -15.28
C ALA A 17 2.66 -10.52 -14.22
N LEU A 18 1.45 -11.04 -14.51
CA LEU A 18 0.72 -11.92 -13.59
C LEU A 18 0.11 -13.10 -14.34
N LYS A 19 0.08 -14.26 -13.67
CA LYS A 19 -0.41 -15.51 -14.20
C LYS A 19 -1.16 -16.29 -13.12
N ASP A 20 -2.45 -16.51 -13.35
CA ASP A 20 -3.35 -17.32 -12.52
C ASP A 20 -3.31 -16.95 -11.03
N ILE A 21 -3.39 -15.65 -10.72
CA ILE A 21 -3.45 -15.20 -9.31
C ILE A 21 -4.83 -15.48 -8.74
N ASN A 22 -4.83 -16.29 -7.68
CA ASN A 22 -6.02 -16.58 -6.87
C ASN A 22 -5.72 -16.16 -5.43
N LEU A 23 -6.38 -15.10 -4.94
CA LEU A 23 -6.12 -14.54 -3.61
C LEU A 23 -7.39 -13.93 -3.04
N ASN A 24 -7.70 -14.28 -1.80
CA ASN A 24 -8.78 -13.64 -1.03
C ASN A 24 -8.16 -12.90 0.17
N ILE A 25 -8.58 -11.64 0.37
CA ILE A 25 -8.07 -10.77 1.44
C ILE A 25 -9.27 -10.29 2.27
N PRO A 26 -9.41 -10.77 3.51
CA PRO A 26 -10.47 -10.34 4.43
C PRO A 26 -10.43 -8.85 4.76
N LYS A 27 -11.54 -8.31 5.23
CA LYS A 27 -11.59 -6.94 5.78
C LYS A 27 -10.73 -6.87 7.05
N GLY A 28 -9.99 -5.77 7.19
CA GLY A 28 -9.14 -5.51 8.36
C GLY A 28 -7.86 -6.35 8.40
N GLU A 29 -7.47 -7.02 7.33
CA GLU A 29 -6.22 -7.76 7.26
C GLU A 29 -5.03 -6.85 6.96
N PHE A 30 -3.90 -7.07 7.62
CA PHE A 30 -2.61 -6.50 7.24
C PHE A 30 -1.80 -7.53 6.44
N LEU A 31 -1.83 -7.41 5.11
CA LEU A 31 -1.19 -8.33 4.18
C LEU A 31 0.13 -7.77 3.65
N LEU A 32 1.20 -8.55 3.77
CA LEU A 32 2.46 -8.31 3.08
C LEU A 32 2.49 -9.09 1.76
N ILE A 33 2.60 -8.40 0.64
CA ILE A 33 2.86 -8.97 -0.68
C ILE A 33 4.34 -8.82 -0.95
N CYS A 34 5.10 -9.90 -0.90
CA CYS A 34 6.54 -9.88 -1.08
C CYS A 34 6.99 -10.70 -2.30
N GLY A 35 8.18 -10.39 -2.80
CA GLY A 35 8.77 -11.00 -3.99
C GLY A 35 9.93 -10.18 -4.52
N PRO A 36 10.79 -10.75 -5.36
CA PRO A 36 11.88 -10.01 -6.00
C PRO A 36 11.36 -8.89 -6.92
N ASN A 37 12.24 -7.99 -7.32
CA ASN A 37 11.89 -6.96 -8.29
C ASN A 37 11.42 -7.62 -9.60
N GLY A 38 10.38 -7.04 -10.23
CA GLY A 38 9.77 -7.59 -11.44
C GLY A 38 8.86 -8.81 -11.22
N SER A 39 8.59 -9.24 -9.97
CA SER A 39 7.73 -10.39 -9.70
C SER A 39 6.23 -10.14 -9.94
N GLY A 40 5.78 -8.89 -10.13
CA GLY A 40 4.37 -8.54 -10.38
C GLY A 40 3.65 -7.86 -9.20
N LYS A 41 4.32 -7.56 -8.08
CA LYS A 41 3.72 -6.95 -6.88
C LYS A 41 2.96 -5.65 -7.19
N THR A 42 3.65 -4.68 -7.80
CA THR A 42 3.05 -3.38 -8.20
C THR A 42 1.89 -3.58 -9.17
N THR A 43 2.02 -4.51 -10.13
CA THR A 43 0.94 -4.83 -11.07
C THR A 43 -0.30 -5.35 -10.32
N LEU A 44 -0.10 -6.21 -9.33
CA LEU A 44 -1.18 -6.79 -8.54
C LEU A 44 -1.99 -5.70 -7.79
N ILE A 45 -1.31 -4.79 -7.09
CA ILE A 45 -2.01 -3.73 -6.36
C ILE A 45 -2.63 -2.69 -7.29
N ARG A 46 -2.05 -2.45 -8.47
CA ARG A 46 -2.66 -1.58 -9.51
C ARG A 46 -3.93 -2.18 -10.11
N LEU A 47 -4.04 -3.51 -10.20
CA LEU A 47 -5.28 -4.18 -10.58
C LEU A 47 -6.35 -4.03 -9.49
N ILE A 48 -5.97 -4.16 -8.22
CA ILE A 48 -6.88 -3.98 -7.07
C ILE A 48 -7.41 -2.54 -7.00
N SER A 49 -6.56 -1.54 -7.29
CA SER A 49 -6.95 -0.13 -7.30
C SER A 49 -7.73 0.31 -8.54
N GLY A 50 -7.83 -0.55 -9.57
CA GLY A 50 -8.46 -0.19 -10.84
C GLY A 50 -7.61 0.68 -11.77
N LEU A 51 -6.32 0.88 -11.46
CA LEU A 51 -5.37 1.58 -12.34
C LEU A 51 -4.96 0.72 -13.53
N LEU A 52 -5.10 -0.60 -13.43
CA LEU A 52 -4.91 -1.54 -14.52
C LEU A 52 -6.13 -2.46 -14.62
N LYS A 53 -6.39 -2.94 -15.84
CA LYS A 53 -7.43 -3.95 -16.12
C LYS A 53 -6.78 -5.33 -16.23
N PRO A 54 -7.33 -6.40 -15.62
CA PRO A 54 -6.86 -7.75 -15.86
C PRO A 54 -7.08 -8.15 -17.32
N THR A 55 -6.15 -8.93 -17.91
CA THR A 55 -6.31 -9.47 -19.27
C THR A 55 -7.17 -10.71 -19.28
N ALA A 56 -7.28 -11.42 -18.14
CA ALA A 56 -8.22 -12.50 -17.89
C ALA A 56 -8.45 -12.67 -16.39
N GLY A 57 -9.53 -13.34 -16.01
CA GLY A 57 -9.95 -13.47 -14.62
C GLY A 57 -10.72 -12.26 -14.13
N SER A 58 -10.92 -12.16 -12.81
CA SER A 58 -11.68 -11.06 -12.20
C SER A 58 -11.06 -10.59 -10.89
N VAL A 59 -11.21 -9.29 -10.63
CA VAL A 59 -10.86 -8.63 -9.37
C VAL A 59 -12.12 -7.98 -8.82
N HIS A 60 -12.40 -8.17 -7.53
CA HIS A 60 -13.50 -7.51 -6.85
C HIS A 60 -13.03 -6.93 -5.51
N VAL A 61 -13.51 -5.73 -5.20
CA VAL A 61 -13.33 -5.05 -3.91
C VAL A 61 -14.71 -4.78 -3.32
N ASN A 62 -15.05 -5.41 -2.20
CA ASN A 62 -16.42 -5.40 -1.64
C ASN A 62 -17.49 -5.83 -2.65
N GLY A 63 -17.18 -6.76 -3.57
CA GLY A 63 -18.07 -7.18 -4.61
C GLY A 63 -18.14 -6.27 -5.84
N LEU A 64 -17.47 -5.11 -5.81
CA LEU A 64 -17.40 -4.16 -6.93
C LEU A 64 -16.22 -4.50 -7.85
N ASP A 65 -16.41 -4.33 -9.16
CA ASP A 65 -15.34 -4.46 -10.16
C ASP A 65 -14.58 -3.13 -10.26
N PRO A 66 -13.24 -3.09 -10.00
CA PRO A 66 -12.47 -1.85 -10.02
C PRO A 66 -12.47 -1.08 -11.36
N ILE A 67 -12.83 -1.74 -12.46
CA ILE A 67 -12.89 -1.12 -13.79
C ILE A 67 -14.30 -0.61 -14.09
N HIS A 68 -15.31 -1.42 -13.82
CA HIS A 68 -16.71 -1.07 -14.11
C HIS A 68 -17.30 -0.14 -13.07
N ASP A 69 -16.99 -0.37 -11.78
CA ASP A 69 -17.46 0.43 -10.64
C ASP A 69 -16.34 1.36 -10.13
N SER A 70 -15.58 1.94 -11.07
CA SER A 70 -14.32 2.65 -10.74
C SER A 70 -14.50 3.85 -9.82
N LYS A 71 -15.67 4.52 -9.85
CA LYS A 71 -15.98 5.64 -8.99
C LYS A 71 -16.17 5.18 -7.54
N GLU A 72 -16.96 4.15 -7.35
CA GLU A 72 -17.26 3.55 -6.05
C GLU A 72 -16.00 2.93 -5.42
N VAL A 73 -15.18 2.25 -6.23
CA VAL A 73 -13.92 1.65 -5.77
C VAL A 73 -12.93 2.73 -5.33
N ARG A 74 -12.85 3.88 -5.99
CA ARG A 74 -12.00 5.02 -5.57
C ARG A 74 -12.37 5.62 -4.21
N HIS A 75 -13.62 5.46 -3.77
CA HIS A 75 -14.02 5.81 -2.39
C HIS A 75 -13.56 4.76 -1.37
N LEU A 76 -13.33 3.51 -1.80
CA LEU A 76 -12.99 2.40 -0.92
C LEU A 76 -11.48 2.16 -0.84
N VAL A 77 -10.73 2.44 -1.91
CA VAL A 77 -9.33 2.06 -2.08
C VAL A 77 -8.47 3.30 -2.27
N GLY A 78 -7.53 3.51 -1.36
CA GLY A 78 -6.46 4.49 -1.52
C GLY A 78 -5.14 3.79 -1.85
N MET A 79 -4.31 4.41 -2.68
CA MET A 79 -2.99 3.88 -3.04
C MET A 79 -1.89 4.92 -2.80
N VAL A 80 -0.87 4.51 -2.07
CA VAL A 80 0.37 5.27 -1.86
C VAL A 80 1.42 4.71 -2.80
N PHE A 81 1.91 5.53 -3.73
CA PHE A 81 2.87 5.13 -4.76
C PHE A 81 4.29 5.00 -4.20
N GLN A 82 5.13 4.24 -4.90
CA GLN A 82 6.54 4.06 -4.55
C GLN A 82 7.30 5.39 -4.56
N ASP A 83 7.07 6.21 -5.59
CA ASP A 83 7.66 7.54 -5.73
C ASP A 83 6.64 8.61 -5.32
N PRO A 84 6.88 9.36 -4.22
CA PRO A 84 5.99 10.44 -3.78
C PRO A 84 5.84 11.54 -4.81
N ASP A 85 6.89 11.89 -5.55
CA ASP A 85 6.85 12.97 -6.54
C ASP A 85 5.89 12.66 -7.70
N SER A 86 5.64 11.37 -7.98
CA SER A 86 4.65 10.94 -8.99
C SER A 86 3.20 11.03 -8.50
N GLN A 87 2.99 11.24 -7.21
CA GLN A 87 1.67 11.30 -6.57
C GLN A 87 1.25 12.73 -6.21
N ILE A 88 2.22 13.58 -5.83
CA ILE A 88 1.98 14.96 -5.41
C ILE A 88 1.58 15.81 -6.62
N VAL A 89 0.44 16.49 -6.54
CA VAL A 89 -0.14 17.32 -7.61
C VAL A 89 -0.45 18.75 -7.16
N GLY A 90 -0.59 19.00 -5.84
CA GLY A 90 -0.85 20.31 -5.27
C GLY A 90 0.38 21.22 -5.25
N GLU A 91 0.16 22.53 -5.29
CA GLU A 91 1.26 23.50 -5.13
C GLU A 91 1.70 23.56 -3.65
N THR A 92 0.74 23.57 -2.73
CA THR A 92 0.97 23.53 -1.28
C THR A 92 0.56 22.20 -0.67
N VAL A 93 1.08 21.91 0.52
CA VAL A 93 0.76 20.69 1.29
C VAL A 93 -0.75 20.55 1.50
N LYS A 94 -1.42 21.63 1.87
CA LYS A 94 -2.88 21.66 2.11
C LYS A 94 -3.67 21.37 0.84
N GLU A 95 -3.29 21.99 -0.28
CA GLU A 95 -3.94 21.78 -1.58
C GLU A 95 -3.78 20.34 -2.04
N ASP A 96 -2.61 19.75 -1.87
CA ASP A 96 -2.36 18.36 -2.24
C ASP A 96 -3.24 17.39 -1.45
N VAL A 97 -3.37 17.59 -0.13
CA VAL A 97 -4.24 16.76 0.71
C VAL A 97 -5.73 16.97 0.39
N ALA A 98 -6.12 18.18 -0.03
CA ALA A 98 -7.50 18.49 -0.41
C ALA A 98 -7.90 17.88 -1.76
N PHE A 99 -6.94 17.62 -2.65
CA PHE A 99 -7.17 17.15 -4.02
C PHE A 99 -8.05 15.89 -4.09
N GLY A 100 -7.78 14.89 -3.25
CA GLY A 100 -8.59 13.67 -3.20
C GLY A 100 -10.06 13.93 -2.79
N PRO A 101 -10.32 14.53 -1.63
CA PRO A 101 -11.65 14.90 -1.16
C PRO A 101 -12.43 15.79 -2.14
N GLU A 102 -11.78 16.74 -2.81
CA GLU A 102 -12.38 17.58 -3.84
C GLU A 102 -12.87 16.76 -5.05
N ASN A 103 -12.03 15.83 -5.53
CA ASN A 103 -12.39 14.93 -6.63
C ASN A 103 -13.50 13.93 -6.26
N LEU A 104 -13.69 13.65 -4.97
CA LEU A 104 -14.83 12.89 -4.48
C LEU A 104 -16.13 13.72 -4.46
N GLY A 105 -16.04 15.03 -4.70
CA GLY A 105 -17.19 15.96 -4.72
C GLY A 105 -17.77 16.22 -3.33
N LEU A 106 -16.95 16.16 -2.28
CA LEU A 106 -17.41 16.40 -0.91
C LEU A 106 -17.72 17.88 -0.65
N PRO A 107 -18.60 18.20 0.32
CA PRO A 107 -18.83 19.57 0.76
C PRO A 107 -17.55 20.20 1.33
N LEU A 108 -17.36 21.52 1.13
CA LEU A 108 -16.17 22.25 1.58
C LEU A 108 -15.89 22.08 3.08
N THR A 109 -16.93 22.06 3.91
CA THR A 109 -16.81 21.85 5.37
C THR A 109 -16.22 20.49 5.70
N GLU A 110 -16.63 19.45 4.99
CA GLU A 110 -16.11 18.09 5.15
C GLU A 110 -14.69 17.95 4.60
N ILE A 111 -14.39 18.60 3.47
CA ILE A 111 -13.02 18.65 2.91
C ILE A 111 -12.07 19.26 3.96
N THR A 112 -12.42 20.43 4.52
CA THR A 112 -11.60 21.11 5.52
C THR A 112 -11.33 20.22 6.74
N GLU A 113 -12.39 19.57 7.28
CA GLU A 113 -12.27 18.68 8.43
C GLU A 113 -11.32 17.51 8.14
N ARG A 114 -11.47 16.86 6.96
CA ARG A 114 -10.66 15.70 6.56
C ARG A 114 -9.20 16.09 6.31
N VAL A 115 -8.96 17.24 5.69
CA VAL A 115 -7.63 17.80 5.44
C VAL A 115 -6.92 18.10 6.76
N ASP A 116 -7.58 18.84 7.67
CA ASP A 116 -7.01 19.20 8.97
C ASP A 116 -6.68 17.95 9.79
N TRP A 117 -7.56 16.95 9.78
CA TRP A 117 -7.33 15.66 10.44
C TRP A 117 -6.13 14.92 9.84
N ALA A 118 -6.05 14.79 8.51
CA ALA A 118 -4.98 14.07 7.84
C ALA A 118 -3.62 14.76 8.06
N LEU A 119 -3.56 16.09 7.97
CA LEU A 119 -2.37 16.88 8.25
C LEU A 119 -1.92 16.72 9.70
N HIS A 120 -2.86 16.69 10.65
CA HIS A 120 -2.56 16.48 12.06
C HIS A 120 -1.98 15.08 12.31
N VAL A 121 -2.64 14.03 11.80
CA VAL A 121 -2.20 12.63 11.96
C VAL A 121 -0.80 12.41 11.39
N MET A 122 -0.49 13.05 10.25
CA MET A 122 0.79 12.90 9.57
C MET A 122 1.86 13.90 10.01
N GLY A 123 1.59 14.73 11.05
CA GLY A 123 2.55 15.72 11.56
C GLY A 123 2.94 16.78 10.52
N LEU A 124 2.02 17.17 9.64
CA LEU A 124 2.25 18.14 8.56
C LEU A 124 1.52 19.47 8.77
N LYS A 125 0.83 19.65 9.89
CA LYS A 125 -0.02 20.84 10.13
C LYS A 125 0.75 22.15 10.01
N ASP A 126 1.96 22.21 10.58
CA ASP A 126 2.81 23.42 10.54
C ASP A 126 3.41 23.67 9.15
N LEU A 127 3.28 22.71 8.25
CA LEU A 127 3.76 22.80 6.87
C LEU A 127 2.62 23.01 5.86
N SER A 128 1.38 23.21 6.30
CA SER A 128 0.17 23.26 5.45
C SER A 128 0.31 24.22 4.26
N GLU A 129 0.89 25.39 4.49
CA GLU A 129 1.06 26.44 3.46
C GLU A 129 2.43 26.34 2.73
N LYS A 130 3.28 25.35 3.09
CA LYS A 130 4.59 25.16 2.46
C LYS A 130 4.41 24.56 1.07
N ALA A 131 5.20 25.08 0.12
CA ALA A 131 5.22 24.52 -1.24
C ALA A 131 5.76 23.07 -1.25
N CYS A 132 5.08 22.18 -1.97
CA CYS A 132 5.39 20.75 -1.98
C CYS A 132 6.81 20.43 -2.46
N TYR A 133 7.34 21.22 -3.40
CA TYR A 133 8.70 21.01 -3.91
C TYR A 133 9.82 21.35 -2.88
N LEU A 134 9.50 22.06 -1.78
CA LEU A 134 10.43 22.38 -0.69
C LEU A 134 10.45 21.30 0.40
N LEU A 135 9.64 20.26 0.28
CA LEU A 135 9.57 19.19 1.26
C LEU A 135 10.77 18.24 1.13
N SER A 136 11.25 17.74 2.28
CA SER A 136 12.17 16.60 2.32
C SER A 136 11.51 15.31 1.83
N GLY A 137 12.29 14.28 1.48
CA GLY A 137 11.74 12.99 1.05
C GLY A 137 10.79 12.35 2.06
N GLY A 138 11.11 12.44 3.37
CA GLY A 138 10.23 11.97 4.45
C GLY A 138 8.93 12.77 4.55
N GLU A 139 8.99 14.12 4.43
CA GLU A 139 7.81 14.98 4.41
C GLU A 139 6.94 14.69 3.20
N LYS A 140 7.52 14.49 2.00
CA LYS A 140 6.77 14.09 0.78
C LYS A 140 6.10 12.73 0.95
N ARG A 141 6.76 11.75 1.59
CA ARG A 141 6.15 10.45 1.89
C ARG A 141 4.96 10.60 2.83
N ARG A 142 5.08 11.39 3.90
CA ARG A 142 3.96 11.69 4.79
C ARG A 142 2.83 12.40 4.07
N LEU A 143 3.15 13.35 3.18
CA LEU A 143 2.16 14.05 2.36
C LEU A 143 1.38 13.08 1.46
N SER A 144 2.07 12.19 0.75
CA SER A 144 1.42 11.16 -0.08
C SER A 144 0.45 10.28 0.73
N ILE A 145 0.80 9.95 1.98
CA ILE A 145 -0.08 9.19 2.87
C ILE A 145 -1.25 10.08 3.34
N ALA A 146 -1.00 11.34 3.71
CA ALA A 146 -2.04 12.28 4.15
C ALA A 146 -3.12 12.47 3.07
N GLY A 147 -2.73 12.66 1.81
CA GLY A 147 -3.66 12.78 0.68
C GLY A 147 -4.56 11.54 0.52
N VAL A 148 -4.02 10.35 0.73
CA VAL A 148 -4.80 9.11 0.72
C VAL A 148 -5.74 9.04 1.94
N LEU A 149 -5.26 9.37 3.13
CA LEU A 149 -6.06 9.31 4.36
C LEU A 149 -7.24 10.29 4.35
N ALA A 150 -7.08 11.47 3.77
CA ALA A 150 -8.15 12.47 3.64
C ALA A 150 -9.37 11.93 2.88
N MET A 151 -9.20 10.93 2.01
CA MET A 151 -10.30 10.25 1.33
C MET A 151 -11.04 9.26 2.24
N ARG A 152 -10.52 8.91 3.42
CA ARG A 152 -11.05 7.90 4.37
C ARG A 152 -11.30 6.54 3.72
N PRO A 153 -10.34 5.93 3.00
CA PRO A 153 -10.51 4.66 2.32
C PRO A 153 -10.63 3.50 3.33
N GLN A 154 -11.33 2.42 2.95
CA GLN A 154 -11.37 1.19 3.74
C GLN A 154 -10.15 0.28 3.50
N VAL A 155 -9.53 0.39 2.33
CA VAL A 155 -8.34 -0.34 1.91
C VAL A 155 -7.25 0.66 1.57
N ILE A 156 -6.05 0.43 2.10
CA ILE A 156 -4.87 1.24 1.78
C ILE A 156 -3.79 0.33 1.20
N LEU A 157 -3.39 0.65 -0.03
CA LEU A 157 -2.36 -0.05 -0.78
C LEU A 157 -1.06 0.75 -0.71
N PHE A 158 0.01 0.17 -0.21
CA PHE A 158 1.32 0.79 -0.14
C PHE A 158 2.28 0.08 -1.10
N ASP A 159 2.77 0.79 -2.11
CA ASP A 159 3.79 0.28 -3.04
C ASP A 159 5.19 0.69 -2.58
N GLU A 160 5.99 -0.29 -2.12
CA GLU A 160 7.36 -0.10 -1.63
C GLU A 160 7.52 1.15 -0.71
N PRO A 161 6.72 1.28 0.37
CA PRO A 161 6.59 2.54 1.13
C PRO A 161 7.85 2.97 1.88
N PHE A 162 8.81 2.07 2.05
CA PHE A 162 10.04 2.31 2.82
C PHE A 162 11.23 2.73 1.94
N SER A 163 11.02 2.83 0.62
CA SER A 163 12.06 3.25 -0.31
C SER A 163 12.49 4.69 -0.04
N PHE A 164 13.81 4.94 -0.09
CA PHE A 164 14.44 6.26 0.11
C PHE A 164 14.23 6.89 1.49
N LEU A 165 13.77 6.12 2.49
CA LEU A 165 13.64 6.59 3.86
C LEU A 165 14.82 6.14 4.72
N ASP A 166 15.25 7.02 5.63
CA ASP A 166 16.15 6.70 6.73
C ASP A 166 15.41 5.92 7.84
N TYR A 167 16.16 5.47 8.84
CA TYR A 167 15.59 4.68 9.93
C TYR A 167 14.42 5.35 10.66
N PRO A 168 14.51 6.63 11.10
CA PRO A 168 13.38 7.33 11.69
C PRO A 168 12.15 7.42 10.77
N GLY A 169 12.35 7.70 9.49
CA GLY A 169 11.27 7.77 8.50
C GLY A 169 10.56 6.44 8.30
N ILE A 170 11.31 5.32 8.29
CA ILE A 170 10.72 3.98 8.22
C ILE A 170 9.86 3.70 9.46
N GLN A 171 10.37 4.02 10.66
CA GLN A 171 9.61 3.83 11.90
C GLN A 171 8.32 4.64 11.91
N GLU A 172 8.37 5.88 11.43
CA GLU A 172 7.21 6.76 11.39
C GLU A 172 6.12 6.20 10.45
N VAL A 173 6.48 5.85 9.21
CA VAL A 173 5.55 5.23 8.25
C VAL A 173 4.96 3.93 8.80
N LEU A 174 5.78 3.09 9.42
CA LEU A 174 5.33 1.83 10.00
C LEU A 174 4.37 2.05 11.18
N ARG A 175 4.61 3.05 12.06
CA ARG A 175 3.68 3.41 13.14
C ARG A 175 2.31 3.82 12.57
N HIS A 176 2.29 4.62 11.50
CA HIS A 176 1.04 5.02 10.85
C HIS A 176 0.30 3.83 10.27
N MET A 177 0.98 2.91 9.58
CA MET A 177 0.35 1.68 9.05
C MET A 177 -0.28 0.83 10.17
N VAL A 178 0.47 0.62 11.26
CA VAL A 178 -0.02 -0.16 12.42
C VAL A 178 -1.21 0.54 13.10
N HIS A 179 -1.18 1.86 13.20
CA HIS A 179 -2.29 2.64 13.76
C HIS A 179 -3.55 2.47 12.89
N LEU A 180 -3.43 2.66 11.59
CA LEU A 180 -4.54 2.51 10.63
C LEU A 180 -5.10 1.07 10.63
N HIS A 181 -4.24 0.06 10.73
CA HIS A 181 -4.68 -1.32 10.87
C HIS A 181 -5.51 -1.52 12.15
N ARG A 182 -5.07 -0.96 13.28
CA ARG A 182 -5.82 -1.01 14.55
C ARG A 182 -7.16 -0.28 14.50
N GLU A 183 -7.30 0.73 13.65
CA GLU A 183 -8.56 1.41 13.38
C GLU A 183 -9.48 0.64 12.41
N GLY A 184 -9.06 -0.54 11.96
CA GLY A 184 -9.85 -1.47 11.15
C GLY A 184 -9.69 -1.32 9.64
N HIS A 185 -8.73 -0.53 9.17
CA HIS A 185 -8.39 -0.48 7.76
C HIS A 185 -7.76 -1.79 7.29
N THR A 186 -8.05 -2.19 6.06
CA THR A 186 -7.34 -3.27 5.37
C THR A 186 -6.07 -2.69 4.76
N ILE A 187 -4.91 -3.23 5.15
CA ILE A 187 -3.60 -2.71 4.71
C ILE A 187 -2.91 -3.75 3.82
N LEU A 188 -2.54 -3.35 2.61
CA LEU A 188 -1.69 -4.13 1.74
C LEU A 188 -0.37 -3.40 1.51
N VAL A 189 0.73 -4.07 1.79
CA VAL A 189 2.08 -3.52 1.56
C VAL A 189 2.82 -4.41 0.57
N THR A 190 3.35 -3.82 -0.49
CA THR A 190 4.32 -4.52 -1.34
C THR A 190 5.72 -4.15 -0.93
N THR A 191 6.61 -5.12 -0.78
CA THR A 191 8.04 -4.87 -0.64
C THR A 191 8.89 -6.11 -0.96
N HIS A 192 10.13 -5.89 -1.33
CA HIS A 192 11.16 -6.93 -1.43
C HIS A 192 12.01 -7.02 -0.14
N ASP A 193 11.97 -5.99 0.71
CA ASP A 193 12.64 -5.94 2.03
C ASP A 193 11.62 -6.19 3.14
N VAL A 194 11.40 -7.47 3.44
CA VAL A 194 10.37 -7.90 4.39
C VAL A 194 10.68 -7.57 5.84
N GLU A 195 11.96 -7.38 6.18
CA GLU A 195 12.42 -7.21 7.56
C GLU A 195 11.74 -6.03 8.27
N LYS A 196 11.48 -4.95 7.53
CA LYS A 196 10.91 -3.72 8.07
C LYS A 196 9.47 -3.90 8.59
N VAL A 197 8.68 -4.78 7.98
CA VAL A 197 7.23 -4.85 8.18
C VAL A 197 6.71 -6.21 8.64
N ILE A 198 7.44 -7.29 8.39
CA ILE A 198 6.98 -8.67 8.60
C ILE A 198 6.53 -8.94 10.06
N ALA A 199 7.09 -8.18 11.01
CA ALA A 199 6.73 -8.28 12.40
C ALA A 199 5.30 -7.77 12.72
N GLN A 200 4.68 -7.00 11.82
CA GLN A 200 3.40 -6.34 12.06
C GLN A 200 2.24 -6.95 11.25
N VAL A 201 2.55 -7.80 10.27
CA VAL A 201 1.54 -8.31 9.34
C VAL A 201 0.87 -9.60 9.84
N ASP A 202 -0.39 -9.78 9.46
CA ASP A 202 -1.15 -10.99 9.78
C ASP A 202 -0.79 -12.14 8.84
N ARG A 203 -0.55 -11.81 7.56
CA ARG A 203 -0.29 -12.79 6.51
C ARG A 203 0.73 -12.27 5.49
N ILE A 204 1.45 -13.21 4.86
CA ILE A 204 2.36 -12.97 3.75
C ILE A 204 1.79 -13.63 2.50
N ALA A 205 1.87 -12.95 1.35
CA ALA A 205 1.65 -13.51 0.02
C ALA A 205 2.95 -13.38 -0.79
N ILE A 206 3.52 -14.49 -1.22
CA ILE A 206 4.79 -14.54 -1.96
C ILE A 206 4.49 -14.61 -3.45
N ILE A 207 4.87 -13.56 -4.18
CA ILE A 207 4.75 -13.48 -5.65
C ILE A 207 6.14 -13.72 -6.26
N HIS A 208 6.22 -14.70 -7.14
CA HIS A 208 7.45 -15.02 -7.86
C HIS A 208 7.14 -15.44 -9.30
N GLY A 209 7.80 -14.80 -10.28
CA GLY A 209 7.55 -15.04 -11.70
C GLY A 209 6.11 -14.80 -12.14
N GLY A 210 5.43 -13.83 -11.55
CA GLY A 210 4.03 -13.49 -11.86
C GLY A 210 3.00 -14.42 -11.22
N GLU A 211 3.39 -15.38 -10.41
CA GLU A 211 2.47 -16.35 -9.76
C GLU A 211 2.47 -16.18 -8.25
N LEU A 212 1.32 -16.42 -7.61
CA LEU A 212 1.22 -16.57 -6.16
C LEU A 212 1.76 -17.94 -5.76
N LYS A 213 2.93 -18.00 -5.15
CA LYS A 213 3.57 -19.26 -4.77
C LYS A 213 3.08 -19.77 -3.42
N LEU A 214 3.00 -18.90 -2.42
CA LEU A 214 2.54 -19.25 -1.08
C LEU A 214 1.79 -18.05 -0.48
N ALA A 215 0.79 -18.35 0.36
CA ALA A 215 0.15 -17.36 1.23
C ALA A 215 -0.15 -17.99 2.58
N GLY A 216 0.18 -17.30 3.67
CA GLY A 216 -0.03 -17.82 5.02
C GLY A 216 0.61 -16.95 6.11
N PRO A 217 0.51 -17.36 7.39
CA PRO A 217 1.08 -16.65 8.51
C PRO A 217 2.61 -16.49 8.39
N PRO A 218 3.18 -15.32 8.83
CA PRO A 218 4.63 -15.08 8.77
C PRO A 218 5.47 -16.22 9.39
N LYS A 219 5.04 -16.74 10.54
CA LYS A 219 5.77 -17.82 11.25
C LYS A 219 6.00 -19.09 10.43
N GLU A 220 5.07 -19.41 9.50
CA GLU A 220 5.13 -20.60 8.67
C GLU A 220 5.93 -20.41 7.39
N LEU A 221 6.04 -19.16 6.92
CA LEU A 221 6.56 -18.85 5.60
C LEU A 221 7.93 -18.15 5.63
N MET A 222 8.31 -17.46 6.72
CA MET A 222 9.54 -16.66 6.74
C MET A 222 10.80 -17.46 6.40
N MET A 223 10.90 -18.73 6.80
CA MET A 223 12.05 -19.58 6.48
C MET A 223 12.00 -20.18 5.06
N LYS A 224 10.89 -20.03 4.35
CA LYS A 224 10.74 -20.42 2.94
C LYS A 224 11.08 -19.28 1.96
N LEU A 225 11.19 -18.05 2.45
CA LEU A 225 11.47 -16.85 1.64
C LEU A 225 12.72 -16.97 0.75
N PRO A 226 13.86 -17.60 1.21
CA PRO A 226 15.05 -17.75 0.37
C PRO A 226 14.81 -18.53 -0.92
N GLN A 227 13.87 -19.48 -0.93
CA GLN A 227 13.51 -20.27 -2.13
C GLN A 227 12.96 -19.39 -3.26
N PHE A 228 12.48 -18.17 -2.91
CA PHE A 228 11.91 -17.20 -3.83
C PHE A 228 12.78 -15.94 -3.99
N GLY A 229 14.05 -15.99 -3.58
CA GLY A 229 14.99 -14.88 -3.69
C GLY A 229 14.73 -13.72 -2.73
N ILE A 230 14.03 -13.98 -1.61
CA ILE A 230 13.72 -12.97 -0.59
C ILE A 230 14.53 -13.30 0.67
N ARG A 231 15.24 -12.30 1.22
CA ARG A 231 15.98 -12.45 2.47
C ARG A 231 15.02 -12.60 3.65
N PRO A 232 15.15 -13.63 4.50
CA PRO A 232 14.40 -13.72 5.74
C PRO A 232 14.80 -12.63 6.72
N PRO A 233 13.93 -12.25 7.68
CA PRO A 233 14.30 -11.31 8.71
C PRO A 233 15.45 -11.83 9.58
N CYS A 234 16.32 -10.92 10.03
CA CYS A 234 17.53 -11.26 10.78
C CYS A 234 17.24 -12.05 12.05
N TYR A 235 16.16 -11.71 12.79
CA TYR A 235 15.80 -12.44 14.00
C TYR A 235 15.46 -13.92 13.71
N ALA A 236 14.84 -14.22 12.57
CA ALA A 236 14.53 -15.61 12.19
C ALA A 236 15.79 -16.40 11.83
N LEU A 237 16.74 -15.77 11.11
CA LEU A 237 18.03 -16.39 10.78
C LEU A 237 18.88 -16.69 12.02
N LEU A 238 18.77 -15.87 13.06
CA LEU A 238 19.53 -16.00 14.30
C LEU A 238 18.82 -16.88 15.35
N GLY A 239 17.63 -17.41 15.03
CA GLY A 239 16.83 -18.19 15.98
C GLY A 239 16.37 -17.37 17.20
N LYS A 240 16.25 -16.05 17.05
CA LYS A 240 15.80 -15.13 18.10
C LYS A 240 14.30 -14.92 18.06
N GLU A 241 13.76 -14.35 19.14
CA GLU A 241 12.38 -13.88 19.16
C GLU A 241 12.13 -12.79 18.13
N LYS A 242 10.86 -12.64 17.74
CA LYS A 242 10.40 -11.63 16.79
C LYS A 242 10.78 -10.23 17.29
N VAL A 243 11.51 -9.49 16.47
CA VAL A 243 11.91 -8.09 16.72
C VAL A 243 11.17 -7.19 15.75
N SER A 244 10.57 -6.12 16.28
CA SER A 244 9.90 -5.10 15.49
C SER A 244 10.82 -3.90 15.27
N TRP A 245 10.70 -3.25 14.13
CA TRP A 245 11.33 -1.95 13.88
C TRP A 245 10.72 -0.82 14.71
N LEU A 246 9.64 -1.09 15.43
CA LEU A 246 9.01 -0.14 16.37
C LEU A 246 9.52 -0.25 17.80
N GLU A 247 10.36 -1.24 18.09
CA GLU A 247 11.10 -1.43 19.33
C GLU A 247 12.51 -0.84 19.18
#